data_f49b0b5496dc4c2768fffbe05e50c57e
#
_entry.id   f49b0b5496dc4c2768fffbe05e50c57e
#
_cell.length_a   1.000
_cell.length_b   1.000
_cell.length_c   1.000
_cell.angle_alpha   90.00
_cell.angle_beta   90.00
_cell.angle_gamma   90.00
#
_symmetry.space_group_name_H-M   'P 1'
#
loop_
_entity.id
_entity.type
_entity.pdbx_description
1 polymer ?
#
loop_
_entity_poly.entity_id
_entity_poly.type
_entity_poly.pdbx_seq_one_letter_code
_entity_poly.pdbx_strand_id
1 'polypeptide(L)'
;MLLSTKPSSKLTPQLPLDVEIYPKAKSDRRLAPDIPGRGGSRRGAHQRYEAQLQVSVYDASEESAPVRCLSEDLSSSGMLLHWAEDAPLPAEGQKLVLRFTMPPGTLPEGYESRVRIPADVVRIVEGEDGEKKVAVNFVRNLDNYLRLKKWLRLIATSVILLAISVYAVAYMRQESLFYFMFDVPVFTYGIVASVFLVSRFVFSFFYRNVPVDPDFTPGVTIVIPCFNEEEWIEKTIQCAINQDYPQEKLEVILVDDGSTDKSMERVRRIEKQIRKEITGDRFVVIEQPYNMGKRHALAAGAQHAKFELLVFVDSDSFLEPDAVREVVQPFRDPKIGAVSGRTEVQNKWTNALTKMQAVRYYVAFRFIKAAESVFDGVTCLSGPLACYRKDLVLHYLDEWLNQKFFGYPATFGDDRSLTNYILAHHRTGYQDAAVCSTIVPSRMRTFIRQQMRWKRSWLRETLRASSFMWRKEPFMALSFYIGFLLPVLAPLVVVRTMVVIPLELGLFPYKYLAGILVTSMLMSASYLLFKRSNLWPYGIVFCVFYLGVLLWQLPVAVLTFWKSEWGTRNTSADVAAQEKLRYEQKMFVMPSESAVAAGAGQSGDHGKHGEG
;
A
#
# COMPACT_ATOMS: atom_id res chain seq x y z
N MET A 1 45.63 -39.41 -4.16
CA MET A 1 44.85 -40.56 -4.65
C MET A 1 43.51 -40.52 -3.97
N LEU A 2 42.49 -40.24 -4.70
CA LEU A 2 41.07 -40.58 -4.67
C LEU A 2 40.19 -39.40 -5.05
N LEU A 3 39.89 -39.37 -6.26
CA LEU A 3 38.70 -39.24 -7.12
C LEU A 3 37.55 -38.34 -6.61
N SER A 4 37.48 -37.20 -7.28
CA SER A 4 36.35 -36.36 -7.54
C SER A 4 35.18 -37.14 -8.18
N THR A 5 33.98 -37.01 -7.62
CA THR A 5 32.73 -37.17 -8.38
C THR A 5 31.80 -36.00 -8.08
N LYS A 6 31.62 -35.13 -9.07
CA LYS A 6 30.52 -34.16 -9.14
C LYS A 6 29.19 -34.88 -9.28
N PRO A 7 28.13 -34.49 -8.60
CA PRO A 7 26.79 -34.86 -8.99
C PRO A 7 26.25 -33.87 -10.03
N SER A 8 25.68 -34.41 -11.11
CA SER A 8 25.06 -33.72 -12.22
C SER A 8 23.89 -32.88 -11.76
N SER A 9 23.90 -31.61 -12.16
CA SER A 9 22.79 -30.69 -12.07
C SER A 9 21.63 -31.16 -12.97
N LYS A 10 20.58 -31.71 -12.38
CA LYS A 10 19.28 -31.78 -13.03
C LYS A 10 18.69 -30.38 -13.07
N LEU A 11 18.66 -29.81 -14.25
CA LEU A 11 17.90 -28.61 -14.60
C LEU A 11 16.41 -28.86 -14.27
N THR A 12 15.94 -28.24 -13.22
CA THR A 12 14.52 -27.98 -13.01
C THR A 12 14.12 -26.90 -14.02
N PRO A 13 13.08 -27.07 -14.84
CA PRO A 13 12.63 -26.01 -15.73
C PRO A 13 12.13 -24.85 -14.86
N GLN A 14 12.79 -23.71 -14.95
CA GLN A 14 12.28 -22.44 -14.46
C GLN A 14 11.04 -22.10 -15.27
N LEU A 15 9.87 -22.10 -14.62
CA LEU A 15 8.64 -21.51 -15.13
C LEU A 15 8.89 -20.03 -15.42
N PRO A 16 8.46 -19.48 -16.56
CA PRO A 16 8.50 -18.06 -16.82
C PRO A 16 7.59 -17.35 -15.81
N LEU A 17 8.15 -16.40 -15.07
CA LEU A 17 7.54 -15.62 -13.99
C LEU A 17 6.71 -14.42 -14.48
N ASP A 18 6.34 -14.35 -15.73
CA ASP A 18 5.63 -13.21 -16.31
C ASP A 18 4.31 -13.65 -16.97
N VAL A 19 3.30 -13.89 -16.14
CA VAL A 19 1.91 -13.84 -16.59
C VAL A 19 1.39 -12.45 -16.26
N GLU A 20 1.57 -11.51 -17.17
CA GLU A 20 0.96 -10.19 -17.10
C GLU A 20 -0.54 -10.30 -17.39
N ILE A 21 -1.37 -10.07 -16.39
CA ILE A 21 -2.82 -10.02 -16.53
C ILE A 21 -3.20 -8.54 -16.62
N TYR A 22 -3.48 -8.06 -17.82
CA TYR A 22 -3.99 -6.71 -18.05
C TYR A 22 -5.51 -6.74 -18.23
N PRO A 23 -6.28 -5.86 -17.56
CA PRO A 23 -7.68 -5.67 -17.91
C PRO A 23 -7.78 -4.92 -19.24
N LYS A 24 -8.24 -5.57 -20.29
CA LYS A 24 -8.68 -4.86 -21.51
C LYS A 24 -10.05 -4.24 -21.26
N ALA A 25 -10.09 -2.94 -20.98
CA ALA A 25 -11.30 -2.14 -21.11
C ALA A 25 -11.51 -1.78 -22.58
N LYS A 26 -12.08 -2.67 -23.38
CA LYS A 26 -12.75 -2.33 -24.64
C LYS A 26 -14.13 -2.96 -24.65
N SER A 27 -15.13 -2.10 -24.50
CA SER A 27 -16.50 -2.43 -24.83
C SER A 27 -16.63 -2.57 -26.35
N ASP A 28 -16.35 -3.75 -26.86
CA ASP A 28 -16.68 -4.05 -28.26
C ASP A 28 -18.18 -4.42 -28.35
N ARG A 29 -18.99 -3.44 -28.74
CA ARG A 29 -20.45 -3.54 -28.88
C ARG A 29 -20.90 -4.37 -30.07
N ARG A 30 -20.05 -5.13 -30.76
CA ARG A 30 -20.37 -5.73 -32.06
C ARG A 30 -20.52 -7.25 -32.12
N LEU A 31 -20.48 -7.98 -31.01
CA LEU A 31 -20.57 -9.45 -31.05
C LEU A 31 -21.54 -10.02 -30.00
N ALA A 32 -22.80 -9.51 -29.97
CA ALA A 32 -23.90 -10.22 -29.34
C ALA A 32 -25.06 -10.28 -30.34
N PRO A 33 -25.51 -11.45 -30.79
CA PRO A 33 -26.78 -11.56 -31.49
C PRO A 33 -27.91 -11.28 -30.49
N ASP A 34 -28.82 -10.36 -30.86
CA ASP A 34 -30.06 -10.09 -30.14
C ASP A 34 -30.94 -11.34 -30.16
N ILE A 35 -31.14 -11.95 -29.00
CA ILE A 35 -32.22 -12.92 -28.79
C ILE A 35 -33.44 -12.13 -28.30
N PRO A 36 -34.54 -12.07 -29.06
CA PRO A 36 -35.75 -11.36 -28.64
C PRO A 36 -36.49 -12.18 -27.59
N GLY A 37 -36.73 -11.56 -26.43
CA GLY A 37 -37.68 -12.01 -25.44
C GLY A 37 -37.10 -12.46 -24.09
N ARG A 38 -36.67 -11.49 -23.29
CA ARG A 38 -36.84 -11.46 -21.82
C ARG A 38 -36.39 -10.11 -21.31
N GLY A 39 -37.33 -9.26 -20.94
CA GLY A 39 -37.09 -8.03 -20.22
C GLY A 39 -36.54 -8.35 -18.82
N GLY A 40 -35.24 -8.12 -18.65
CA GLY A 40 -34.54 -8.23 -17.39
C GLY A 40 -33.34 -7.30 -17.42
N SER A 41 -33.33 -6.34 -16.51
CA SER A 41 -32.30 -5.34 -16.25
C SER A 41 -30.87 -5.81 -16.59
N ARG A 42 -30.25 -5.14 -17.59
CA ARG A 42 -28.83 -5.27 -17.93
C ARG A 42 -27.99 -4.56 -16.84
N ARG A 43 -27.68 -5.26 -15.75
CA ARG A 43 -26.63 -4.86 -14.80
C ARG A 43 -25.55 -5.95 -14.81
N GLY A 44 -24.34 -5.61 -15.33
CA GLY A 44 -23.12 -6.43 -15.24
C GLY A 44 -22.68 -7.02 -16.58
N ALA A 45 -22.05 -6.22 -17.45
CA ALA A 45 -21.15 -6.76 -18.46
C ALA A 45 -20.03 -7.47 -17.69
N HIS A 46 -19.96 -8.82 -17.79
CA HIS A 46 -18.91 -9.61 -17.14
C HIS A 46 -17.56 -9.20 -17.73
N GLN A 47 -16.71 -8.65 -16.88
CA GLN A 47 -15.36 -8.24 -17.26
C GLN A 47 -14.57 -9.48 -17.67
N ARG A 48 -13.98 -9.47 -18.89
CA ARG A 48 -13.11 -10.53 -19.39
C ARG A 48 -11.66 -10.13 -19.17
N TYR A 49 -10.87 -11.09 -18.73
CA TYR A 49 -9.44 -10.94 -18.46
C TYR A 49 -8.67 -11.80 -19.45
N GLU A 50 -7.64 -11.27 -20.07
CA GLU A 50 -6.68 -12.09 -20.82
C GLU A 50 -5.94 -12.98 -19.82
N ALA A 51 -6.06 -14.30 -19.99
CA ALA A 51 -5.46 -15.26 -19.07
C ALA A 51 -5.07 -16.53 -19.86
N GLN A 52 -3.77 -16.74 -20.02
CA GLN A 52 -3.22 -17.97 -20.62
C GLN A 52 -3.09 -19.05 -19.55
N LEU A 53 -4.13 -19.87 -19.39
CA LEU A 53 -4.15 -20.98 -18.45
C LEU A 53 -4.09 -22.29 -19.18
N GLN A 54 -3.33 -23.26 -18.67
CA GLN A 54 -3.40 -24.64 -19.13
C GLN A 54 -4.69 -25.27 -18.61
N VAL A 55 -5.58 -25.66 -19.53
CA VAL A 55 -6.89 -26.24 -19.25
C VAL A 55 -6.92 -27.68 -19.75
N SER A 56 -7.22 -28.61 -18.87
CA SER A 56 -7.53 -30.00 -19.25
C SER A 56 -9.03 -30.14 -19.41
N VAL A 57 -9.47 -30.46 -20.61
CA VAL A 57 -10.87 -30.60 -20.99
C VAL A 57 -11.24 -32.08 -21.05
N TYR A 58 -12.27 -32.44 -20.30
CA TYR A 58 -12.83 -33.79 -20.24
C TYR A 58 -14.24 -33.82 -20.83
N ASP A 59 -14.68 -34.93 -21.34
CA ASP A 59 -16.09 -35.17 -21.64
C ASP A 59 -16.90 -35.28 -20.34
N ALA A 60 -18.22 -35.19 -20.41
CA ALA A 60 -19.13 -35.23 -19.26
C ALA A 60 -18.98 -36.48 -18.39
N SER A 61 -18.59 -37.62 -18.95
CA SER A 61 -18.31 -38.88 -18.24
C SER A 61 -16.95 -38.88 -17.51
N GLU A 62 -16.01 -37.99 -17.91
CA GLU A 62 -14.61 -37.94 -17.43
C GLU A 62 -13.83 -39.25 -17.64
N GLU A 63 -14.32 -40.18 -18.45
CA GLU A 63 -13.68 -41.48 -18.73
C GLU A 63 -12.65 -41.42 -19.87
N SER A 64 -12.74 -40.39 -20.72
CA SER A 64 -11.82 -40.17 -21.85
C SER A 64 -10.53 -39.45 -21.41
N ALA A 65 -9.47 -39.62 -22.20
CA ALA A 65 -8.24 -38.86 -22.01
C ALA A 65 -8.51 -37.34 -22.18
N PRO A 66 -7.94 -36.47 -21.34
CA PRO A 66 -8.19 -35.03 -21.40
C PRO A 66 -7.54 -34.39 -22.63
N VAL A 67 -8.27 -33.54 -23.32
CA VAL A 67 -7.73 -32.62 -24.32
C VAL A 67 -7.05 -31.46 -23.59
N ARG A 68 -5.79 -31.16 -23.93
CA ARG A 68 -5.04 -30.05 -23.34
C ARG A 68 -5.21 -28.81 -24.20
N CYS A 69 -5.78 -27.77 -23.62
CA CYS A 69 -6.04 -26.50 -24.28
C CYS A 69 -5.36 -25.35 -23.50
N LEU A 70 -5.14 -24.23 -24.20
CA LEU A 70 -4.76 -22.97 -23.58
C LEU A 70 -5.96 -22.01 -23.58
N SER A 71 -6.19 -21.30 -22.48
CA SER A 71 -7.20 -20.24 -22.49
C SER A 71 -6.62 -18.97 -23.09
N GLU A 72 -7.44 -18.23 -23.85
CA GLU A 72 -7.14 -16.89 -24.33
C GLU A 72 -7.69 -15.84 -23.37
N ASP A 73 -8.93 -16.04 -22.94
CA ASP A 73 -9.59 -15.17 -21.96
C ASP A 73 -10.31 -15.98 -20.88
N LEU A 74 -10.62 -15.31 -19.79
CA LEU A 74 -11.38 -15.85 -18.67
C LEU A 74 -12.36 -14.78 -18.14
N SER A 75 -13.60 -15.19 -17.91
CA SER A 75 -14.61 -14.39 -17.21
C SER A 75 -15.25 -15.19 -16.07
N SER A 76 -16.11 -14.56 -15.26
CA SER A 76 -16.88 -15.27 -14.24
C SER A 76 -17.87 -16.29 -14.81
N SER A 77 -18.26 -16.16 -16.09
CA SER A 77 -19.27 -17.00 -16.75
C SER A 77 -18.70 -17.98 -17.79
N GLY A 78 -17.45 -17.82 -18.25
CA GLY A 78 -16.90 -18.68 -19.29
C GLY A 78 -15.47 -18.31 -19.68
N MET A 79 -14.94 -19.03 -20.68
CA MET A 79 -13.61 -18.79 -21.25
C MET A 79 -13.57 -19.14 -22.74
N LEU A 80 -12.56 -18.60 -23.43
CA LEU A 80 -12.23 -18.95 -24.80
C LEU A 80 -10.97 -19.84 -24.76
N LEU A 81 -11.03 -20.99 -25.43
CA LEU A 81 -9.98 -22.01 -25.45
C LEU A 81 -9.38 -22.14 -26.84
N HIS A 82 -8.06 -22.10 -26.97
CA HIS A 82 -7.35 -22.59 -28.14
C HIS A 82 -7.40 -24.12 -28.14
N TRP A 83 -8.07 -24.69 -29.13
CA TRP A 83 -8.25 -26.15 -29.22
C TRP A 83 -7.04 -26.80 -29.84
N ALA A 84 -6.63 -27.95 -29.32
CA ALA A 84 -5.50 -28.69 -29.85
C ALA A 84 -5.84 -29.20 -31.26
N GLU A 85 -4.95 -29.01 -32.24
CA GLU A 85 -5.16 -29.35 -33.66
C GLU A 85 -5.46 -30.84 -33.88
N ASP A 86 -4.84 -31.71 -33.07
CA ASP A 86 -4.96 -33.17 -33.17
C ASP A 86 -6.20 -33.75 -32.44
N ALA A 87 -7.00 -32.90 -31.76
CA ALA A 87 -8.12 -33.36 -30.95
C ALA A 87 -9.47 -33.19 -31.69
N PRO A 88 -10.42 -34.15 -31.55
CA PRO A 88 -11.75 -33.99 -32.12
C PRO A 88 -12.45 -32.77 -31.54
N LEU A 89 -13.05 -31.95 -32.41
CA LEU A 89 -13.81 -30.79 -32.01
C LEU A 89 -15.09 -31.21 -31.28
N PRO A 90 -15.43 -30.54 -30.17
CA PRO A 90 -16.68 -30.79 -29.49
C PRO A 90 -17.86 -30.24 -30.32
N ALA A 91 -19.04 -30.80 -30.14
CA ALA A 91 -20.25 -30.24 -30.74
C ALA A 91 -20.76 -29.03 -29.95
N GLU A 92 -21.41 -28.05 -30.60
CA GLU A 92 -22.09 -26.98 -29.92
C GLU A 92 -23.19 -27.55 -29.00
N GLY A 93 -23.26 -27.04 -27.76
CA GLY A 93 -24.13 -27.57 -26.72
C GLY A 93 -23.58 -28.80 -25.98
N GLN A 94 -22.43 -29.35 -26.38
CA GLN A 94 -21.81 -30.46 -25.67
C GLN A 94 -21.38 -30.04 -24.25
N LYS A 95 -21.62 -30.92 -23.28
CA LYS A 95 -21.19 -30.73 -21.90
C LYS A 95 -19.77 -31.22 -21.70
N LEU A 96 -18.95 -30.36 -21.16
CA LEU A 96 -17.54 -30.62 -20.86
C LEU A 96 -17.25 -30.36 -19.36
N VAL A 97 -16.18 -30.97 -18.86
CA VAL A 97 -15.65 -30.69 -17.53
C VAL A 97 -14.25 -30.11 -17.68
N LEU A 98 -14.08 -28.86 -17.24
CA LEU A 98 -12.81 -28.17 -17.34
C LEU A 98 -12.04 -28.30 -16.01
N ARG A 99 -10.76 -28.66 -16.09
CA ARG A 99 -9.84 -28.66 -14.94
C ARG A 99 -8.66 -27.76 -15.25
N PHE A 100 -8.46 -26.76 -14.42
CA PHE A 100 -7.33 -25.83 -14.53
C PHE A 100 -6.90 -25.31 -13.18
N THR A 101 -5.71 -24.76 -13.13
CA THR A 101 -5.18 -24.11 -11.91
C THR A 101 -5.18 -22.62 -12.12
N MET A 102 -5.86 -21.90 -11.25
CA MET A 102 -5.82 -20.45 -11.24
C MET A 102 -4.61 -19.98 -10.43
N PRO A 103 -3.69 -19.19 -11.02
CA PRO A 103 -2.57 -18.64 -10.30
C PRO A 103 -3.03 -17.58 -9.28
N PRO A 104 -2.23 -17.35 -8.23
CA PRO A 104 -2.51 -16.32 -7.24
C PRO A 104 -2.61 -14.94 -7.89
N GLY A 105 -3.65 -14.17 -7.54
CA GLY A 105 -3.86 -12.80 -8.04
C GLY A 105 -4.70 -12.68 -9.31
N THR A 106 -5.11 -13.79 -9.93
CA THR A 106 -5.97 -13.79 -11.14
C THR A 106 -7.39 -13.29 -10.88
N LEU A 107 -7.89 -13.47 -9.67
CA LEU A 107 -9.15 -12.90 -9.18
C LEU A 107 -8.86 -12.01 -7.97
N PRO A 108 -9.70 -11.01 -7.67
CA PRO A 108 -9.58 -10.27 -6.43
C PRO A 108 -9.43 -11.26 -5.27
N GLU A 109 -8.26 -11.27 -4.61
CA GLU A 109 -7.94 -12.16 -3.49
C GLU A 109 -7.80 -13.67 -3.82
N GLY A 110 -7.49 -13.99 -5.08
CA GLY A 110 -7.21 -15.36 -5.50
C GLY A 110 -5.92 -15.91 -4.90
N TYR A 111 -5.99 -17.12 -4.39
CA TYR A 111 -4.83 -17.99 -4.14
C TYR A 111 -4.80 -19.05 -5.24
N GLU A 112 -3.69 -19.71 -5.42
CA GLU A 112 -3.62 -20.86 -6.32
C GLU A 112 -4.78 -21.82 -6.00
N SER A 113 -5.67 -22.00 -6.93
CA SER A 113 -6.86 -22.83 -6.75
C SER A 113 -7.04 -23.77 -7.94
N ARG A 114 -7.09 -25.08 -7.65
CA ARG A 114 -7.50 -26.07 -8.64
C ARG A 114 -9.01 -25.98 -8.82
N VAL A 115 -9.40 -25.63 -10.02
CA VAL A 115 -10.80 -25.50 -10.46
C VAL A 115 -11.20 -26.74 -11.23
N ARG A 116 -12.39 -27.28 -10.89
CA ARG A 116 -13.09 -28.31 -11.68
C ARG A 116 -14.51 -27.79 -11.87
N ILE A 117 -14.84 -27.41 -13.11
CA ILE A 117 -16.12 -26.76 -13.37
C ILE A 117 -16.75 -27.35 -14.64
N PRO A 118 -18.04 -27.73 -14.60
CA PRO A 118 -18.77 -28.13 -15.79
C PRO A 118 -19.06 -26.90 -16.65
N ALA A 119 -18.96 -27.07 -17.96
CA ALA A 119 -19.18 -26.02 -18.94
C ALA A 119 -19.89 -26.58 -20.18
N ASP A 120 -20.67 -25.73 -20.82
CA ASP A 120 -21.33 -26.05 -22.09
C ASP A 120 -20.60 -25.33 -23.23
N VAL A 121 -20.41 -26.01 -24.36
CA VAL A 121 -19.84 -25.41 -25.57
C VAL A 121 -20.87 -24.46 -26.19
N VAL A 122 -20.49 -23.19 -26.33
CA VAL A 122 -21.39 -22.16 -26.87
C VAL A 122 -21.24 -22.02 -28.38
N ARG A 123 -19.99 -21.98 -28.85
CA ARG A 123 -19.67 -21.83 -30.26
C ARG A 123 -18.22 -22.22 -30.54
N ILE A 124 -17.96 -22.56 -31.79
CA ILE A 124 -16.62 -22.78 -32.33
C ILE A 124 -16.31 -21.59 -33.24
N VAL A 125 -15.14 -21.00 -33.11
CA VAL A 125 -14.69 -19.86 -33.91
C VAL A 125 -13.39 -20.24 -34.60
N GLU A 126 -13.31 -20.01 -35.91
CA GLU A 126 -12.04 -20.11 -36.66
C GLU A 126 -11.31 -18.75 -36.54
N GLY A 127 -10.07 -18.78 -36.05
CA GLY A 127 -9.19 -17.59 -35.98
C GLY A 127 -8.64 -17.22 -37.37
N GLU A 128 -8.08 -16.01 -37.48
CA GLU A 128 -7.48 -15.48 -38.71
C GLU A 128 -6.32 -16.37 -39.23
N ASP A 129 -5.68 -17.12 -38.35
CA ASP A 129 -4.56 -18.05 -38.66
C ASP A 129 -5.00 -19.51 -38.91
N GLY A 130 -6.31 -19.80 -39.04
CA GLY A 130 -6.85 -21.14 -39.17
C GLY A 130 -6.91 -21.94 -37.85
N GLU A 131 -6.53 -21.34 -36.72
CA GLU A 131 -6.65 -21.97 -35.42
C GLU A 131 -8.11 -22.10 -34.97
N LYS A 132 -8.45 -23.25 -34.41
CA LYS A 132 -9.80 -23.51 -33.90
C LYS A 132 -9.91 -23.11 -32.45
N LYS A 133 -10.84 -22.18 -32.14
CA LYS A 133 -11.13 -21.69 -30.80
C LYS A 133 -12.51 -22.14 -30.37
N VAL A 134 -12.63 -22.64 -29.13
CA VAL A 134 -13.88 -23.09 -28.53
C VAL A 134 -14.28 -22.17 -27.39
N ALA A 135 -15.43 -21.52 -27.55
CA ALA A 135 -16.01 -20.70 -26.51
C ALA A 135 -16.91 -21.57 -25.61
N VAL A 136 -16.62 -21.55 -24.29
CA VAL A 136 -17.38 -22.33 -23.31
C VAL A 136 -18.02 -21.42 -22.27
N ASN A 137 -19.23 -21.78 -21.83
CA ASN A 137 -19.94 -21.11 -20.75
C ASN A 137 -19.99 -22.04 -19.53
N PHE A 138 -19.62 -21.52 -18.36
CA PHE A 138 -19.66 -22.29 -17.12
C PHE A 138 -21.10 -22.51 -16.66
N VAL A 139 -21.47 -23.75 -16.38
CA VAL A 139 -22.80 -24.09 -15.83
C VAL A 139 -23.06 -23.39 -14.49
N ARG A 140 -22.00 -23.12 -13.74
CA ARG A 140 -22.03 -22.32 -12.51
C ARG A 140 -21.05 -21.19 -12.63
N ASN A 141 -21.48 -19.99 -12.23
CA ASN A 141 -20.58 -18.85 -12.18
C ASN A 141 -19.33 -19.20 -11.34
N LEU A 142 -18.15 -18.95 -11.89
CA LEU A 142 -16.86 -19.29 -11.30
C LEU A 142 -16.67 -18.63 -9.92
N ASP A 143 -17.12 -17.38 -9.77
CA ASP A 143 -17.07 -16.67 -8.50
C ASP A 143 -17.89 -17.37 -7.41
N ASN A 144 -19.10 -17.83 -7.76
CA ASN A 144 -19.96 -18.53 -6.81
C ASN A 144 -19.38 -19.89 -6.43
N TYR A 145 -18.78 -20.61 -7.40
CA TYR A 145 -18.13 -21.89 -7.14
C TYR A 145 -16.93 -21.73 -6.18
N LEU A 146 -16.09 -20.74 -6.45
CA LEU A 146 -14.92 -20.46 -5.61
C LEU A 146 -15.33 -19.92 -4.24
N ARG A 147 -16.36 -19.07 -4.17
CA ARG A 147 -16.90 -18.52 -2.92
C ARG A 147 -17.43 -19.62 -1.99
N LEU A 148 -18.20 -20.56 -2.49
CA LEU A 148 -18.78 -21.64 -1.66
C LEU A 148 -17.69 -22.53 -1.05
N LYS A 149 -16.73 -22.99 -1.88
CA LYS A 149 -15.61 -23.82 -1.44
C LYS A 149 -14.70 -23.11 -0.42
N LYS A 150 -14.52 -21.82 -0.60
CA LYS A 150 -13.75 -20.94 0.29
C LYS A 150 -14.50 -20.69 1.60
N TRP A 151 -15.79 -20.44 1.53
CA TRP A 151 -16.62 -20.05 2.68
C TRP A 151 -16.67 -21.12 3.77
N LEU A 152 -16.83 -22.40 3.40
CA LEU A 152 -16.83 -23.52 4.33
C LEU A 152 -15.49 -23.65 5.09
N ARG A 153 -14.36 -23.54 4.38
CA ARG A 153 -13.04 -23.58 5.03
C ARG A 153 -12.82 -22.39 5.95
N LEU A 154 -13.28 -21.21 5.54
CA LEU A 154 -13.18 -19.98 6.28
C LEU A 154 -13.91 -20.02 7.61
N ILE A 155 -15.17 -20.51 7.60
CA ILE A 155 -15.96 -20.64 8.82
C ILE A 155 -15.28 -21.64 9.77
N ALA A 156 -14.91 -22.82 9.30
CA ALA A 156 -14.26 -23.81 10.14
C ALA A 156 -12.97 -23.25 10.79
N THR A 157 -12.11 -22.60 9.99
CA THR A 157 -10.86 -22.01 10.52
C THR A 157 -11.15 -20.86 11.50
N SER A 158 -12.14 -20.01 11.21
CA SER A 158 -12.52 -18.90 12.10
C SER A 158 -13.09 -19.41 13.43
N VAL A 159 -13.91 -20.43 13.39
CA VAL A 159 -14.47 -21.06 14.61
C VAL A 159 -13.38 -21.68 15.46
N ILE A 160 -12.43 -22.39 14.83
CA ILE A 160 -11.28 -22.97 15.54
C ILE A 160 -10.40 -21.89 16.17
N LEU A 161 -10.05 -20.83 15.42
CA LEU A 161 -9.26 -19.72 15.94
C LEU A 161 -9.98 -18.99 17.08
N LEU A 162 -11.27 -18.78 16.93
CA LEU A 162 -12.09 -18.16 17.99
C LEU A 162 -12.11 -19.05 19.25
N ALA A 163 -12.36 -20.35 19.10
CA ALA A 163 -12.37 -21.29 20.22
C ALA A 163 -11.01 -21.34 20.94
N ILE A 164 -9.89 -21.41 20.20
CA ILE A 164 -8.55 -21.36 20.77
C ILE A 164 -8.32 -20.03 21.50
N SER A 165 -8.74 -18.90 20.90
CA SER A 165 -8.58 -17.57 21.50
C SER A 165 -9.39 -17.43 22.78
N VAL A 166 -10.64 -17.89 22.79
CA VAL A 166 -11.52 -17.88 23.99
C VAL A 166 -10.93 -18.76 25.08
N TYR A 167 -10.50 -19.99 24.74
CA TYR A 167 -9.85 -20.88 25.70
C TYR A 167 -8.57 -20.27 26.29
N ALA A 168 -7.70 -19.71 25.45
CA ALA A 168 -6.46 -19.07 25.89
C ALA A 168 -6.73 -17.86 26.79
N VAL A 169 -7.73 -17.02 26.48
CA VAL A 169 -8.16 -15.90 27.33
C VAL A 169 -8.71 -16.39 28.66
N ALA A 170 -9.57 -17.41 28.66
CA ALA A 170 -10.12 -17.99 29.89
C ALA A 170 -9.02 -18.58 30.78
N TYR A 171 -8.10 -19.34 30.19
CA TYR A 171 -6.94 -19.90 30.88
C TYR A 171 -6.02 -18.82 31.47
N MET A 172 -5.70 -17.79 30.69
CA MET A 172 -4.89 -16.66 31.16
C MET A 172 -5.58 -15.86 32.27
N ARG A 173 -6.91 -15.72 32.22
CA ARG A 173 -7.67 -15.01 33.27
C ARG A 173 -7.66 -15.77 34.60
N GLN A 174 -7.76 -17.07 34.58
CA GLN A 174 -7.70 -17.89 35.78
C GLN A 174 -6.42 -17.73 36.58
N GLU A 175 -5.30 -17.47 35.87
CA GLU A 175 -3.99 -17.33 36.48
C GLU A 175 -3.45 -15.88 36.50
N SER A 176 -4.11 -14.92 35.84
CA SER A 176 -3.66 -13.52 35.80
C SER A 176 -3.70 -12.84 37.17
N LEU A 177 -4.61 -13.28 38.07
CA LEU A 177 -4.60 -12.85 39.48
C LEU A 177 -3.28 -13.15 40.19
N PHE A 178 -2.66 -14.30 39.90
CA PHE A 178 -1.36 -14.66 40.47
C PHE A 178 -0.25 -13.72 39.96
N TYR A 179 -0.25 -13.43 38.65
CA TYR A 179 0.74 -12.51 38.04
C TYR A 179 0.53 -11.05 38.42
N PHE A 180 -0.71 -10.62 38.66
CA PHE A 180 -0.99 -9.29 39.16
C PHE A 180 -0.24 -9.00 40.47
N MET A 181 -0.13 -9.99 41.35
CA MET A 181 0.60 -9.83 42.61
C MET A 181 2.11 -9.72 42.43
N PHE A 182 2.69 -10.21 41.33
CA PHE A 182 4.14 -10.22 41.09
C PHE A 182 4.64 -9.09 40.19
N ASP A 183 3.83 -8.60 39.21
CA ASP A 183 4.25 -7.54 38.30
C ASP A 183 3.10 -6.66 37.83
N VAL A 184 2.63 -5.78 38.71
CA VAL A 184 1.55 -4.82 38.44
C VAL A 184 1.82 -3.96 37.19
N PRO A 185 3.03 -3.40 36.93
CA PRO A 185 3.30 -2.64 35.74
C PRO A 185 3.10 -3.40 34.43
N VAL A 186 3.61 -4.63 34.33
CA VAL A 186 3.46 -5.48 33.13
C VAL A 186 2.00 -5.86 32.90
N PHE A 187 1.28 -6.21 33.97
CA PHE A 187 -0.14 -6.54 33.92
C PHE A 187 -0.99 -5.35 33.45
N THR A 188 -0.77 -4.16 34.05
CA THR A 188 -1.46 -2.92 33.68
C THR A 188 -1.19 -2.56 32.21
N TYR A 189 0.07 -2.64 31.78
CA TYR A 189 0.42 -2.44 30.37
C TYR A 189 -0.36 -3.41 29.45
N GLY A 190 -0.43 -4.69 29.80
CA GLY A 190 -1.14 -5.71 29.03
C GLY A 190 -2.64 -5.42 28.91
N ILE A 191 -3.28 -4.98 30.00
CA ILE A 191 -4.71 -4.58 29.98
C ILE A 191 -4.89 -3.36 29.06
N VAL A 192 -4.12 -2.29 29.25
CA VAL A 192 -4.24 -1.07 28.47
C VAL A 192 -4.00 -1.34 26.99
N ALA A 193 -2.99 -2.16 26.64
CA ALA A 193 -2.71 -2.55 25.27
C ALA A 193 -3.86 -3.35 24.65
N SER A 194 -4.43 -4.28 25.41
CA SER A 194 -5.57 -5.08 24.95
C SER A 194 -6.83 -4.25 24.74
N VAL A 195 -7.17 -3.38 25.68
CA VAL A 195 -8.31 -2.46 25.56
C VAL A 195 -8.12 -1.50 24.39
N PHE A 196 -6.92 -0.96 24.23
CA PHE A 196 -6.59 -0.12 23.08
C PHE A 196 -6.79 -0.84 21.76
N LEU A 197 -6.24 -2.05 21.61
CA LEU A 197 -6.37 -2.84 20.38
C LEU A 197 -7.83 -3.19 20.08
N VAL A 198 -8.56 -3.72 21.07
CA VAL A 198 -9.98 -4.06 20.92
C VAL A 198 -10.81 -2.85 20.56
N SER A 199 -10.54 -1.69 21.18
CA SER A 199 -11.24 -0.45 20.85
C SER A 199 -11.09 -0.06 19.38
N ARG A 200 -9.90 -0.30 18.75
CA ARG A 200 -9.70 -0.03 17.31
C ARG A 200 -10.61 -0.89 16.45
N PHE A 201 -10.74 -2.17 16.79
CA PHE A 201 -11.68 -3.06 16.09
C PHE A 201 -13.12 -2.60 16.30
N VAL A 202 -13.55 -2.33 17.52
CA VAL A 202 -14.92 -1.89 17.83
C VAL A 202 -15.25 -0.61 17.07
N PHE A 203 -14.45 0.43 17.17
CA PHE A 203 -14.70 1.69 16.48
C PHE A 203 -14.68 1.54 14.96
N SER A 204 -13.85 0.67 14.39
CA SER A 204 -13.83 0.43 12.95
C SER A 204 -15.15 -0.14 12.41
N PHE A 205 -15.99 -0.77 13.23
CA PHE A 205 -17.32 -1.24 12.82
C PHE A 205 -18.34 -0.10 12.68
N PHE A 206 -18.12 1.01 13.38
CA PHE A 206 -18.96 2.21 13.25
C PHE A 206 -18.57 3.07 12.06
N TYR A 207 -17.39 2.85 11.50
CA TYR A 207 -16.94 3.55 10.31
C TYR A 207 -17.85 3.24 9.10
N ARG A 208 -18.16 4.28 8.33
CA ARG A 208 -18.91 4.19 7.06
C ARG A 208 -18.21 5.04 6.01
N ASN A 209 -18.16 4.52 4.77
CA ASN A 209 -17.78 5.33 3.62
C ASN A 209 -18.80 6.45 3.41
N VAL A 210 -18.31 7.61 3.02
CA VAL A 210 -19.17 8.66 2.50
C VAL A 210 -19.68 8.20 1.12
N PRO A 211 -21.00 8.10 0.91
CA PRO A 211 -21.53 7.61 -0.36
C PRO A 211 -21.20 8.56 -1.51
N VAL A 212 -20.97 7.99 -2.69
CA VAL A 212 -20.73 8.77 -3.92
C VAL A 212 -21.97 9.53 -4.30
N ASP A 213 -21.81 10.83 -4.46
CA ASP A 213 -22.76 11.74 -5.07
C ASP A 213 -22.30 11.97 -6.52
N PRO A 214 -23.08 11.54 -7.54
CA PRO A 214 -22.70 11.71 -8.94
C PRO A 214 -22.52 13.16 -9.37
N ASP A 215 -23.23 14.08 -8.73
CA ASP A 215 -23.21 15.51 -9.06
C ASP A 215 -22.03 16.24 -8.39
N PHE A 216 -21.44 15.65 -7.35
CA PHE A 216 -20.29 16.22 -6.66
C PHE A 216 -18.98 15.77 -7.31
N THR A 217 -18.51 16.54 -8.27
CA THR A 217 -17.25 16.32 -9.00
C THR A 217 -16.41 17.59 -9.00
N PRO A 218 -15.76 17.94 -7.85
CA PRO A 218 -14.85 19.08 -7.78
C PRO A 218 -13.65 18.92 -8.71
N GLY A 219 -12.95 20.02 -9.04
CA GLY A 219 -11.71 19.93 -9.81
C GLY A 219 -10.58 19.28 -9.02
N VAL A 220 -9.84 18.36 -9.65
CA VAL A 220 -8.78 17.55 -9.02
C VAL A 220 -7.49 17.61 -9.82
N THR A 221 -6.37 17.91 -9.15
CA THR A 221 -5.03 17.74 -9.70
C THR A 221 -4.33 16.58 -8.99
N ILE A 222 -3.97 15.54 -9.73
CA ILE A 222 -3.13 14.44 -9.23
C ILE A 222 -1.66 14.87 -9.37
N VAL A 223 -0.89 14.78 -8.29
CA VAL A 223 0.54 15.10 -8.26
C VAL A 223 1.35 13.84 -8.00
N ILE A 224 2.25 13.50 -8.94
CA ILE A 224 3.10 12.31 -8.89
C ILE A 224 4.57 12.76 -8.81
N PRO A 225 5.24 12.67 -7.66
CA PRO A 225 6.67 12.92 -7.54
C PRO A 225 7.43 11.70 -8.06
N CYS A 226 8.36 11.91 -8.98
CA CYS A 226 9.15 10.86 -9.61
C CYS A 226 10.64 11.04 -9.28
N PHE A 227 11.31 9.95 -8.85
CA PHE A 227 12.77 9.89 -8.73
C PHE A 227 13.24 8.44 -8.84
N ASN A 228 13.91 8.12 -9.95
CA ASN A 228 14.47 6.79 -10.24
C ASN A 228 13.40 5.66 -10.11
N GLU A 229 12.36 5.73 -10.95
CA GLU A 229 11.20 4.83 -10.97
C GLU A 229 10.90 4.27 -12.36
N GLU A 230 11.95 3.95 -13.11
CA GLU A 230 11.80 3.45 -14.48
C GLU A 230 10.87 2.23 -14.60
N GLU A 231 10.77 1.41 -13.55
CA GLU A 231 10.00 0.17 -13.59
C GLU A 231 8.48 0.41 -13.55
N TRP A 232 8.01 1.43 -12.80
CA TRP A 232 6.59 1.55 -12.49
C TRP A 232 5.92 2.83 -12.99
N ILE A 233 6.69 3.86 -13.34
CA ILE A 233 6.16 5.20 -13.60
C ILE A 233 5.14 5.25 -14.74
N GLU A 234 5.32 4.48 -15.83
CA GLU A 234 4.35 4.43 -16.93
C GLU A 234 2.98 3.96 -16.47
N LYS A 235 2.95 2.87 -15.69
CA LYS A 235 1.72 2.31 -15.15
C LYS A 235 1.04 3.28 -14.19
N THR A 236 1.81 3.96 -13.34
CA THR A 236 1.29 4.97 -12.41
C THR A 236 0.60 6.11 -13.16
N ILE A 237 1.24 6.64 -14.21
CA ILE A 237 0.67 7.69 -15.07
C ILE A 237 -0.61 7.20 -15.75
N GLN A 238 -0.60 5.98 -16.32
CA GLN A 238 -1.78 5.39 -16.97
C GLN A 238 -2.95 5.26 -16.02
N CYS A 239 -2.72 4.77 -14.79
CA CYS A 239 -3.78 4.67 -13.78
C CYS A 239 -4.32 6.04 -13.36
N ALA A 240 -3.45 7.05 -13.26
CA ALA A 240 -3.85 8.41 -12.88
C ALA A 240 -4.68 9.11 -13.98
N ILE A 241 -4.36 8.91 -15.25
CA ILE A 241 -5.09 9.54 -16.36
C ILE A 241 -6.41 8.84 -16.67
N ASN A 242 -6.45 7.50 -16.50
CA ASN A 242 -7.61 6.68 -16.81
C ASN A 242 -8.62 6.55 -15.65
N GLN A 243 -8.72 7.59 -14.81
CA GLN A 243 -9.72 7.63 -13.75
C GLN A 243 -11.13 7.83 -14.33
N ASP A 244 -12.13 7.15 -13.73
CA ASP A 244 -13.55 7.35 -13.99
C ASP A 244 -14.01 8.68 -13.35
N TYR A 245 -13.59 9.78 -13.96
CA TYR A 245 -13.83 11.14 -13.50
C TYR A 245 -14.00 12.09 -14.70
N PRO A 246 -14.80 13.19 -14.59
CA PRO A 246 -14.94 14.16 -15.67
C PRO A 246 -13.58 14.67 -16.13
N GLN A 247 -13.31 14.52 -17.41
CA GLN A 247 -11.97 14.75 -17.96
C GLN A 247 -11.54 16.21 -17.86
N GLU A 248 -12.48 17.14 -18.00
CA GLU A 248 -12.26 18.60 -17.88
C GLU A 248 -11.97 19.05 -16.45
N LYS A 249 -12.23 18.19 -15.47
CA LYS A 249 -12.01 18.43 -14.03
C LYS A 249 -10.86 17.62 -13.45
N LEU A 250 -10.08 16.94 -14.29
CA LEU A 250 -8.93 16.11 -13.89
C LEU A 250 -7.66 16.57 -14.58
N GLU A 251 -6.66 16.90 -13.80
CA GLU A 251 -5.28 17.20 -14.22
C GLU A 251 -4.30 16.23 -13.57
N VAL A 252 -3.26 15.85 -14.29
CA VAL A 252 -2.16 15.04 -13.75
C VAL A 252 -0.84 15.78 -13.95
N ILE A 253 -0.14 16.03 -12.86
CA ILE A 253 1.19 16.66 -12.86
C ILE A 253 2.21 15.65 -12.38
N LEU A 254 3.16 15.31 -13.24
CA LEU A 254 4.34 14.56 -12.85
C LEU A 254 5.48 15.55 -12.59
N VAL A 255 6.12 15.38 -11.43
CA VAL A 255 7.29 16.18 -11.06
C VAL A 255 8.50 15.27 -10.94
N ASP A 256 9.44 15.40 -11.88
CA ASP A 256 10.71 14.70 -11.81
C ASP A 256 11.68 15.43 -10.87
N ASP A 257 12.17 14.71 -9.88
CA ASP A 257 13.09 15.22 -8.86
C ASP A 257 14.56 14.93 -9.23
N GLY A 258 14.90 15.13 -10.52
CA GLY A 258 16.25 14.94 -11.05
C GLY A 258 16.64 13.46 -11.20
N SER A 259 15.78 12.65 -11.82
CA SER A 259 16.05 11.23 -12.08
C SER A 259 17.28 11.03 -12.97
N THR A 260 18.06 9.99 -12.67
CA THR A 260 19.29 9.60 -13.37
C THR A 260 19.19 8.27 -14.12
N ASP A 261 18.04 7.57 -13.97
CA ASP A 261 17.71 6.34 -14.68
C ASP A 261 16.86 6.63 -15.94
N LYS A 262 16.20 5.61 -16.49
CA LYS A 262 15.34 5.75 -17.67
C LYS A 262 13.92 6.24 -17.37
N SER A 263 13.64 6.74 -16.16
CA SER A 263 12.31 7.23 -15.78
C SER A 263 11.80 8.28 -16.77
N MET A 264 12.61 9.31 -17.08
CA MET A 264 12.21 10.39 -17.97
C MET A 264 12.06 9.95 -19.43
N GLU A 265 12.84 8.98 -19.89
CA GLU A 265 12.66 8.39 -21.22
C GLU A 265 11.25 7.75 -21.32
N ARG A 266 10.84 7.00 -20.30
CA ARG A 266 9.51 6.37 -20.23
C ARG A 266 8.39 7.40 -20.10
N VAL A 267 8.57 8.43 -19.28
CA VAL A 267 7.62 9.55 -19.14
C VAL A 267 7.40 10.24 -20.49
N ARG A 268 8.48 10.57 -21.22
CA ARG A 268 8.38 11.21 -22.53
C ARG A 268 7.71 10.33 -23.59
N ARG A 269 7.87 9.01 -23.49
CA ARG A 269 7.21 8.06 -24.37
C ARG A 269 5.69 8.08 -24.15
N ILE A 270 5.25 7.96 -22.89
CA ILE A 270 3.82 7.96 -22.55
C ILE A 270 3.17 9.33 -22.78
N GLU A 271 3.89 10.44 -22.53
CA GLU A 271 3.42 11.78 -22.83
C GLU A 271 3.05 11.94 -24.31
N LYS A 272 3.90 11.42 -25.22
CA LYS A 272 3.61 11.44 -26.67
C LYS A 272 2.35 10.62 -27.02
N GLN A 273 2.10 9.52 -26.33
CA GLN A 273 0.88 8.72 -26.53
C GLN A 273 -0.36 9.46 -26.02
N ILE A 274 -0.28 10.01 -24.82
CA ILE A 274 -1.39 10.77 -24.19
C ILE A 274 -1.78 11.98 -25.05
N ARG A 275 -0.80 12.76 -25.55
CA ARG A 275 -1.04 13.93 -26.42
C ARG A 275 -1.72 13.58 -27.75
N LYS A 276 -1.64 12.31 -28.21
CA LYS A 276 -2.35 11.83 -29.40
C LYS A 276 -3.79 11.42 -29.11
N GLU A 277 -4.06 10.92 -27.91
CA GLU A 277 -5.35 10.33 -27.50
C GLU A 277 -6.25 11.34 -26.79
N ILE A 278 -5.68 12.35 -26.15
CA ILE A 278 -6.36 13.29 -25.27
C ILE A 278 -6.16 14.73 -25.80
N THR A 279 -7.28 15.41 -26.07
CA THR A 279 -7.29 16.84 -26.40
C THR A 279 -7.17 17.66 -25.11
N GLY A 280 -6.13 18.51 -25.03
CA GLY A 280 -5.92 19.47 -23.94
C GLY A 280 -4.69 19.18 -23.04
N ASP A 281 -4.29 20.18 -22.26
CA ASP A 281 -3.12 20.12 -21.34
C ASP A 281 -3.51 19.50 -19.99
N ARG A 282 -3.96 18.23 -20.02
CA ARG A 282 -4.34 17.49 -18.81
C ARG A 282 -3.15 16.78 -18.16
N PHE A 283 -2.07 16.59 -18.89
CA PHE A 283 -0.84 15.98 -18.39
C PHE A 283 0.31 16.95 -18.50
N VAL A 284 0.86 17.33 -17.36
CA VAL A 284 1.96 18.28 -17.23
C VAL A 284 3.16 17.58 -16.63
N VAL A 285 4.34 17.81 -17.22
CA VAL A 285 5.61 17.31 -16.71
C VAL A 285 6.46 18.47 -16.26
N ILE A 286 6.90 18.45 -15.00
CA ILE A 286 7.81 19.43 -14.41
C ILE A 286 9.11 18.71 -14.09
N GLU A 287 10.24 19.23 -14.57
CA GLU A 287 11.58 18.69 -14.30
C GLU A 287 12.32 19.62 -13.34
N GLN A 288 12.72 19.11 -12.18
CA GLN A 288 13.59 19.82 -11.26
C GLN A 288 15.05 19.68 -11.69
N PRO A 289 15.88 20.69 -11.52
CA PRO A 289 17.27 20.68 -12.02
C PRO A 289 18.17 19.67 -11.30
N TYR A 290 17.80 19.25 -10.10
CA TYR A 290 18.50 18.26 -9.27
C TYR A 290 17.57 17.72 -8.21
N ASN A 291 17.95 16.63 -7.56
CA ASN A 291 17.18 16.02 -6.48
C ASN A 291 17.09 16.95 -5.27
N MET A 292 15.91 17.54 -5.07
CA MET A 292 15.56 18.39 -3.93
C MET A 292 14.80 17.61 -2.85
N GLY A 293 14.38 16.38 -3.16
CA GLY A 293 13.61 15.51 -2.30
C GLY A 293 12.10 15.55 -2.56
N LYS A 294 11.42 14.42 -2.28
CA LYS A 294 10.00 14.19 -2.55
C LYS A 294 9.10 15.36 -2.13
N ARG A 295 9.39 15.99 -0.99
CA ARG A 295 8.58 17.09 -0.46
C ARG A 295 8.60 18.31 -1.39
N HIS A 296 9.77 18.64 -1.95
CA HIS A 296 9.90 19.73 -2.91
C HIS A 296 9.22 19.42 -4.24
N ALA A 297 9.27 18.16 -4.69
CA ALA A 297 8.55 17.73 -5.87
C ALA A 297 7.03 17.84 -5.69
N LEU A 298 6.49 17.41 -4.53
CA LEU A 298 5.08 17.57 -4.20
C LEU A 298 4.68 19.05 -4.09
N ALA A 299 5.54 19.89 -3.51
CA ALA A 299 5.33 21.34 -3.40
C ALA A 299 5.28 22.01 -4.77
N ALA A 300 6.23 21.68 -5.66
CA ALA A 300 6.24 22.19 -7.03
C ALA A 300 4.96 21.82 -7.79
N GLY A 301 4.52 20.56 -7.68
CA GLY A 301 3.25 20.12 -8.26
C GLY A 301 2.05 20.86 -7.68
N ALA A 302 1.99 21.06 -6.36
CA ALA A 302 0.90 21.79 -5.70
C ALA A 302 0.81 23.26 -6.13
N GLN A 303 1.95 23.92 -6.32
CA GLN A 303 2.01 25.31 -6.79
C GLN A 303 1.52 25.47 -8.24
N HIS A 304 1.82 24.49 -9.11
CA HIS A 304 1.39 24.50 -10.50
C HIS A 304 -0.01 23.94 -10.73
N ALA A 305 -0.59 23.28 -9.75
CA ALA A 305 -1.89 22.65 -9.85
C ALA A 305 -3.00 23.66 -10.21
N LYS A 306 -3.87 23.28 -11.10
CA LYS A 306 -4.98 24.12 -11.57
C LYS A 306 -6.18 24.08 -10.63
N PHE A 307 -6.48 22.91 -10.05
CA PHE A 307 -7.72 22.66 -9.33
C PHE A 307 -7.58 22.77 -7.80
N GLU A 308 -8.73 22.80 -7.13
CA GLU A 308 -8.87 23.05 -5.69
C GLU A 308 -8.54 21.85 -4.79
N LEU A 309 -8.59 20.64 -5.32
CA LEU A 309 -8.20 19.44 -4.61
C LEU A 309 -6.93 18.85 -5.21
N LEU A 310 -6.00 18.50 -4.34
CA LEU A 310 -4.73 17.84 -4.68
C LEU A 310 -4.78 16.38 -4.24
N VAL A 311 -4.55 15.46 -5.18
CA VAL A 311 -4.36 14.04 -4.89
C VAL A 311 -2.89 13.70 -5.04
N PHE A 312 -2.20 13.43 -3.93
CA PHE A 312 -0.81 12.99 -3.95
C PHE A 312 -0.76 11.47 -4.11
N VAL A 313 0.04 11.02 -5.07
CA VAL A 313 0.18 9.61 -5.45
C VAL A 313 1.66 9.28 -5.61
N ASP A 314 2.14 8.25 -4.91
CA ASP A 314 3.53 7.80 -5.05
C ASP A 314 3.80 7.22 -6.46
N SER A 315 5.02 7.36 -6.96
CA SER A 315 5.43 6.93 -8.31
C SER A 315 5.36 5.42 -8.57
N ASP A 316 5.20 4.62 -7.51
CA ASP A 316 5.02 3.17 -7.53
C ASP A 316 3.61 2.74 -7.06
N SER A 317 2.63 3.65 -7.19
CA SER A 317 1.26 3.44 -6.72
C SER A 317 0.25 3.51 -7.85
N PHE A 318 -0.69 2.58 -7.86
CA PHE A 318 -1.65 2.36 -8.94
C PHE A 318 -3.06 2.59 -8.41
N LEU A 319 -3.70 3.63 -8.89
CA LEU A 319 -5.08 3.98 -8.54
C LEU A 319 -6.06 3.01 -9.20
N GLU A 320 -7.06 2.56 -8.44
CA GLU A 320 -8.23 1.90 -9.05
C GLU A 320 -9.04 2.95 -9.84
N PRO A 321 -9.81 2.54 -10.86
CA PRO A 321 -10.48 3.48 -11.77
C PRO A 321 -11.43 4.48 -11.10
N ASP A 322 -12.03 4.12 -9.97
CA ASP A 322 -12.97 4.93 -9.21
C ASP A 322 -12.32 5.67 -8.01
N ALA A 323 -11.02 5.54 -7.83
CA ALA A 323 -10.32 6.02 -6.65
C ALA A 323 -10.46 7.54 -6.44
N VAL A 324 -10.38 8.34 -7.50
CA VAL A 324 -10.55 9.79 -7.44
C VAL A 324 -11.98 10.15 -7.10
N ARG A 325 -12.96 9.51 -7.75
CA ARG A 325 -14.38 9.71 -7.48
C ARG A 325 -14.75 9.46 -6.03
N GLU A 326 -14.16 8.43 -5.44
CA GLU A 326 -14.40 8.05 -4.05
C GLU A 326 -13.69 8.99 -3.06
N VAL A 327 -12.41 9.33 -3.30
CA VAL A 327 -11.61 10.08 -2.32
C VAL A 327 -12.07 11.54 -2.15
N VAL A 328 -12.76 12.11 -3.15
CA VAL A 328 -13.25 13.49 -3.09
C VAL A 328 -14.54 13.63 -2.29
N GLN A 329 -15.32 12.56 -2.11
CA GLN A 329 -16.66 12.64 -1.52
C GLN A 329 -16.70 13.24 -0.10
N PRO A 330 -15.76 12.96 0.81
CA PRO A 330 -15.75 13.57 2.13
C PRO A 330 -15.60 15.10 2.12
N PHE A 331 -15.06 15.70 1.04
CA PHE A 331 -14.87 17.15 0.94
C PHE A 331 -16.17 17.96 0.73
N ARG A 332 -17.31 17.29 0.63
CA ARG A 332 -18.62 17.93 0.79
C ARG A 332 -18.79 18.59 2.16
N ASP A 333 -18.12 18.07 3.19
CA ASP A 333 -17.98 18.79 4.46
C ASP A 333 -16.81 19.78 4.35
N PRO A 334 -17.08 21.11 4.45
CA PRO A 334 -16.03 22.13 4.39
C PRO A 334 -15.00 22.03 5.53
N LYS A 335 -15.32 21.34 6.63
CA LYS A 335 -14.41 21.12 7.76
C LYS A 335 -13.34 20.06 7.47
N ILE A 336 -13.55 19.23 6.46
CA ILE A 336 -12.56 18.23 6.03
C ILE A 336 -11.45 18.93 5.24
N GLY A 337 -10.24 18.90 5.79
CA GLY A 337 -9.04 19.44 5.14
C GLY A 337 -8.28 18.42 4.30
N ALA A 338 -8.36 17.13 4.68
CA ALA A 338 -7.63 16.08 3.97
C ALA A 338 -8.23 14.68 4.22
N VAL A 339 -8.06 13.78 3.23
CA VAL A 339 -8.62 12.42 3.24
C VAL A 339 -7.59 11.42 2.75
N SER A 340 -7.44 10.28 3.44
CA SER A 340 -6.64 9.14 2.99
C SER A 340 -7.50 8.10 2.30
N GLY A 341 -7.06 7.58 1.17
CA GLY A 341 -7.60 6.34 0.61
C GLY A 341 -7.01 5.09 1.27
N ARG A 342 -7.51 3.93 0.83
CA ARG A 342 -7.00 2.60 1.20
C ARG A 342 -5.85 2.20 0.30
N THR A 343 -4.75 1.78 0.91
CA THR A 343 -3.61 1.23 0.16
C THR A 343 -3.54 -0.28 0.32
N GLU A 344 -3.47 -1.00 -0.80
CA GLU A 344 -3.23 -2.44 -0.87
C GLU A 344 -1.81 -2.73 -1.37
N VAL A 345 -1.35 -3.97 -1.19
CA VAL A 345 -0.04 -4.40 -1.66
C VAL A 345 -0.18 -5.10 -3.00
N GLN A 346 0.41 -4.54 -4.06
CA GLN A 346 0.34 -5.08 -5.42
C GLN A 346 1.14 -6.38 -5.53
N ASN A 347 2.39 -6.37 -5.11
CA ASN A 347 3.31 -7.52 -5.20
C ASN A 347 3.20 -8.50 -4.01
N LYS A 348 1.99 -8.65 -3.44
CA LYS A 348 1.74 -9.47 -2.23
C LYS A 348 2.16 -10.93 -2.35
N TRP A 349 2.24 -11.48 -3.57
CA TRP A 349 2.54 -12.89 -3.81
C TRP A 349 4.02 -13.20 -4.02
N THR A 350 4.89 -12.21 -4.10
CA THR A 350 6.32 -12.39 -4.41
C THR A 350 7.03 -13.29 -3.41
N ASN A 351 6.86 -13.07 -2.10
CA ASN A 351 7.48 -13.89 -1.06
C ASN A 351 6.79 -13.75 0.30
N ALA A 352 7.31 -14.41 1.34
CA ALA A 352 6.75 -14.36 2.69
C ALA A 352 6.75 -12.94 3.28
N LEU A 353 7.77 -12.13 2.99
CA LEU A 353 7.90 -10.76 3.47
C LEU A 353 6.81 -9.86 2.88
N THR A 354 6.51 -9.98 1.58
CA THR A 354 5.45 -9.19 0.93
C THR A 354 4.06 -9.63 1.37
N LYS A 355 3.85 -10.94 1.61
CA LYS A 355 2.60 -11.47 2.19
C LYS A 355 2.33 -10.93 3.59
N MET A 356 3.36 -10.88 4.42
CA MET A 356 3.32 -10.33 5.76
C MET A 356 2.96 -8.82 5.74
N GLN A 357 3.55 -8.07 4.82
CA GLN A 357 3.24 -6.65 4.62
C GLN A 357 1.80 -6.44 4.17
N ALA A 358 1.26 -7.30 3.27
CA ALA A 358 -0.12 -7.20 2.80
C ALA A 358 -1.14 -7.31 3.97
N VAL A 359 -0.94 -8.25 4.90
CA VAL A 359 -1.81 -8.37 6.08
C VAL A 359 -1.69 -7.15 6.98
N ARG A 360 -0.46 -6.67 7.22
CA ARG A 360 -0.22 -5.46 8.03
C ARG A 360 -0.89 -4.22 7.43
N TYR A 361 -0.76 -4.00 6.12
CA TYR A 361 -1.38 -2.86 5.43
C TYR A 361 -2.90 -2.90 5.60
N TYR A 362 -3.51 -4.05 5.35
CA TYR A 362 -4.95 -4.22 5.51
C TYR A 362 -5.42 -3.85 6.92
N VAL A 363 -4.74 -4.38 7.96
CA VAL A 363 -5.09 -4.06 9.36
C VAL A 363 -4.91 -2.57 9.66
N ALA A 364 -3.82 -1.95 9.18
CA ALA A 364 -3.56 -0.54 9.39
C ALA A 364 -4.62 0.37 8.75
N PHE A 365 -5.06 0.05 7.54
CA PHE A 365 -6.06 0.87 6.84
C PHE A 365 -7.48 0.54 7.31
N ARG A 366 -7.89 -0.72 7.31
CA ARG A 366 -9.28 -1.12 7.54
C ARG A 366 -9.71 -1.01 9.01
N PHE A 367 -8.78 -1.14 9.96
CA PHE A 367 -9.12 -1.07 11.38
C PHE A 367 -8.58 0.19 12.05
N ILE A 368 -7.30 0.53 11.90
CA ILE A 368 -6.73 1.66 12.62
C ILE A 368 -7.22 2.98 12.03
N LYS A 369 -7.02 3.23 10.72
CA LYS A 369 -7.47 4.47 10.09
C LYS A 369 -8.99 4.61 10.08
N ALA A 370 -9.72 3.53 9.85
CA ALA A 370 -11.18 3.55 9.93
C ALA A 370 -11.65 3.96 11.33
N ALA A 371 -11.03 3.43 12.41
CA ALA A 371 -11.35 3.83 13.78
C ALA A 371 -10.99 5.30 14.06
N GLU A 372 -9.86 5.79 13.57
CA GLU A 372 -9.48 7.21 13.69
C GLU A 372 -10.45 8.13 12.93
N SER A 373 -10.93 7.69 11.77
CA SER A 373 -11.87 8.45 10.94
C SER A 373 -13.25 8.63 11.57
N VAL A 374 -13.67 7.72 12.45
CA VAL A 374 -14.92 7.88 13.23
C VAL A 374 -14.89 9.15 14.07
N PHE A 375 -13.70 9.58 14.46
CA PHE A 375 -13.47 10.79 15.26
C PHE A 375 -12.84 11.95 14.46
N ASP A 376 -12.93 11.90 13.13
CA ASP A 376 -12.40 12.94 12.21
C ASP A 376 -10.93 13.29 12.46
N GLY A 377 -10.13 12.33 12.92
CA GLY A 377 -8.78 12.52 13.39
C GLY A 377 -7.75 11.55 12.85
N VAL A 378 -7.78 11.23 11.55
CA VAL A 378 -6.78 10.36 10.94
C VAL A 378 -5.39 10.97 11.04
N THR A 379 -4.49 10.30 11.77
CA THR A 379 -3.17 10.84 12.15
C THR A 379 -2.10 10.72 11.07
N CYS A 380 -2.38 9.99 9.98
CA CYS A 380 -1.46 9.82 8.85
C CYS A 380 -2.22 9.55 7.56
N LEU A 381 -2.13 10.47 6.61
CA LEU A 381 -2.66 10.32 5.26
C LEU A 381 -1.55 9.75 4.39
N SER A 382 -1.60 8.45 4.11
CA SER A 382 -0.48 7.74 3.47
C SER A 382 -0.21 8.19 2.04
N GLY A 383 1.07 8.35 1.70
CA GLY A 383 1.55 8.84 0.42
C GLY A 383 1.00 8.18 -0.86
N PRO A 384 0.71 6.85 -0.88
CA PRO A 384 0.14 6.21 -2.07
C PRO A 384 -1.19 6.77 -2.56
N LEU A 385 -2.06 7.27 -1.63
CA LEU A 385 -3.31 7.95 -1.99
C LEU A 385 -3.76 8.84 -0.85
N ALA A 386 -3.55 10.13 -1.01
CA ALA A 386 -4.01 11.15 -0.06
C ALA A 386 -4.51 12.38 -0.82
N CYS A 387 -5.71 12.85 -0.46
CA CYS A 387 -6.33 14.03 -1.05
C CYS A 387 -6.35 15.18 -0.04
N TYR A 388 -6.05 16.37 -0.51
CA TYR A 388 -5.90 17.59 0.30
C TYR A 388 -6.61 18.77 -0.34
N ARG A 389 -7.11 19.73 0.45
CA ARG A 389 -7.44 21.05 -0.07
C ARG A 389 -6.16 21.80 -0.45
N LYS A 390 -6.10 22.31 -1.67
CA LYS A 390 -4.92 23.01 -2.22
C LYS A 390 -4.57 24.25 -1.40
N ASP A 391 -5.56 25.04 -1.01
CA ASP A 391 -5.37 26.24 -0.19
C ASP A 391 -4.65 25.93 1.13
N LEU A 392 -4.98 24.83 1.80
CA LEU A 392 -4.31 24.39 3.03
C LEU A 392 -2.88 23.92 2.78
N VAL A 393 -2.64 23.18 1.69
CA VAL A 393 -1.28 22.76 1.33
C VAL A 393 -0.40 23.98 1.07
N LEU A 394 -0.91 24.96 0.31
CA LEU A 394 -0.16 26.18 0.01
C LEU A 394 0.02 27.07 1.25
N HIS A 395 -0.97 27.13 2.14
CA HIS A 395 -0.88 27.88 3.40
C HIS A 395 0.27 27.39 4.31
N TYR A 396 0.44 26.06 4.41
CA TYR A 396 1.48 25.47 5.25
C TYR A 396 2.78 25.14 4.49
N LEU A 397 2.92 25.56 3.22
CA LEU A 397 3.99 25.12 2.33
C LEU A 397 5.38 25.44 2.89
N ASP A 398 5.60 26.68 3.27
CA ASP A 398 6.92 27.14 3.76
C ASP A 398 7.31 26.45 5.06
N GLU A 399 6.38 26.31 5.99
CA GLU A 399 6.62 25.62 7.25
C GLU A 399 6.87 24.12 7.02
N TRP A 400 6.17 23.52 6.07
CA TRP A 400 6.33 22.12 5.73
C TRP A 400 7.67 21.84 5.05
N LEU A 401 8.11 22.68 4.12
CA LEU A 401 9.39 22.54 3.44
C LEU A 401 10.57 22.75 4.40
N ASN A 402 10.51 23.76 5.27
CA ASN A 402 11.58 24.15 6.19
C ASN A 402 11.50 23.49 7.57
N GLN A 403 10.71 22.40 7.69
CA GLN A 403 10.48 21.74 8.96
C GLN A 403 11.79 21.26 9.62
N LYS A 404 11.96 21.62 10.89
CA LYS A 404 13.07 21.17 11.73
C LYS A 404 12.54 20.46 12.98
N PHE A 405 13.35 19.56 13.52
CA PHE A 405 13.09 18.87 14.78
C PHE A 405 14.36 18.91 15.64
N PHE A 406 14.30 19.58 16.79
CA PHE A 406 15.47 19.89 17.63
C PHE A 406 16.63 20.50 16.82
N GLY A 407 16.33 21.41 15.90
CA GLY A 407 17.33 22.07 15.06
C GLY A 407 17.77 21.30 13.81
N TYR A 408 17.49 20.00 13.71
CA TYR A 408 17.87 19.17 12.55
C TYR A 408 16.77 19.18 11.47
N PRO A 409 17.14 19.21 10.16
CA PRO A 409 16.17 19.14 9.07
C PRO A 409 15.36 17.86 9.10
N ALA A 410 14.06 17.97 8.84
CA ALA A 410 13.11 16.87 8.78
C ALA A 410 12.75 16.53 7.32
N THR A 411 13.57 15.75 6.62
CA THR A 411 13.49 15.55 5.17
C THR A 411 12.57 14.42 4.70
N PHE A 412 12.05 13.57 5.59
CA PHE A 412 11.14 12.47 5.26
C PHE A 412 9.94 12.41 6.20
N GLY A 413 8.91 11.63 5.84
CA GLY A 413 7.64 11.56 6.55
C GLY A 413 6.70 12.69 6.13
N ASP A 414 6.70 12.99 4.85
CA ASP A 414 5.99 14.08 4.20
C ASP A 414 4.49 14.00 4.45
N ASP A 415 3.94 12.79 4.31
CA ASP A 415 2.55 12.43 4.52
C ASP A 415 2.08 12.73 5.96
N ARG A 416 2.81 12.25 6.95
CA ARG A 416 2.48 12.46 8.37
C ARG A 416 2.68 13.90 8.80
N SER A 417 3.73 14.53 8.29
CA SER A 417 4.06 15.93 8.58
C SER A 417 2.96 16.87 8.07
N LEU A 418 2.59 16.77 6.79
CA LEU A 418 1.51 17.58 6.21
C LEU A 418 0.16 17.29 6.89
N THR A 419 -0.09 16.01 7.23
CA THR A 419 -1.28 15.62 8.02
C THR A 419 -1.35 16.39 9.32
N ASN A 420 -0.24 16.52 10.07
CA ASN A 420 -0.21 17.21 11.36
C ASN A 420 -0.51 18.70 11.23
N TYR A 421 0.01 19.39 10.21
CA TYR A 421 -0.31 20.80 9.97
C TYR A 421 -1.80 20.99 9.73
N ILE A 422 -2.40 20.17 8.89
CA ILE A 422 -3.83 20.26 8.57
C ILE A 422 -4.68 19.80 9.77
N LEU A 423 -4.35 18.65 10.39
CA LEU A 423 -5.10 18.10 11.50
C LEU A 423 -5.13 19.05 12.71
N ALA A 424 -4.12 19.90 12.93
CA ALA A 424 -4.13 20.88 14.01
C ALA A 424 -5.40 21.75 14.00
N HIS A 425 -5.89 22.15 12.84
CA HIS A 425 -6.98 23.11 12.67
C HIS A 425 -8.21 22.56 11.93
N HIS A 426 -8.06 21.50 11.11
CA HIS A 426 -9.11 20.89 10.30
C HIS A 426 -9.37 19.45 10.71
N ARG A 427 -10.41 18.85 10.12
CA ARG A 427 -10.69 17.42 10.24
C ARG A 427 -9.95 16.64 9.15
N THR A 428 -9.56 15.43 9.47
CA THR A 428 -8.96 14.50 8.52
C THR A 428 -9.73 13.20 8.50
N GLY A 429 -10.00 12.69 7.31
CA GLY A 429 -10.85 11.53 7.10
C GLY A 429 -10.13 10.36 6.43
N TYR A 430 -10.87 9.28 6.29
CA TYR A 430 -10.48 8.08 5.55
C TYR A 430 -11.65 7.64 4.67
N GLN A 431 -11.37 7.26 3.41
CA GLN A 431 -12.36 6.70 2.49
C GLN A 431 -11.89 5.31 2.06
N ASP A 432 -12.50 4.25 2.64
CA ASP A 432 -12.11 2.85 2.38
C ASP A 432 -12.38 2.41 0.94
N ALA A 433 -13.37 3.03 0.29
CA ALA A 433 -13.73 2.75 -1.09
C ALA A 433 -12.71 3.32 -2.09
N ALA A 434 -12.00 4.41 -1.74
CA ALA A 434 -10.92 4.96 -2.56
C ALA A 434 -9.68 4.07 -2.47
N VAL A 435 -9.45 3.24 -3.47
CA VAL A 435 -8.42 2.19 -3.42
C VAL A 435 -7.24 2.52 -4.31
N CYS A 436 -6.04 2.30 -3.79
CA CYS A 436 -4.83 2.20 -4.60
C CYS A 436 -4.01 0.97 -4.19
N SER A 437 -3.13 0.52 -5.06
CA SER A 437 -2.16 -0.53 -4.75
C SER A 437 -0.74 0.01 -4.94
N THR A 438 0.20 -0.44 -4.10
CA THR A 438 1.60 0.01 -4.13
C THR A 438 2.55 -1.17 -4.08
N ILE A 439 3.79 -0.96 -4.53
CA ILE A 439 4.86 -1.96 -4.47
C ILE A 439 5.54 -1.88 -3.10
N VAL A 440 5.66 -3.02 -2.44
CA VAL A 440 6.37 -3.11 -1.15
C VAL A 440 7.70 -3.83 -1.28
N PRO A 441 8.70 -3.52 -0.43
CA PRO A 441 10.00 -4.18 -0.48
C PRO A 441 9.90 -5.69 -0.37
N SER A 442 10.49 -6.39 -1.32
CA SER A 442 10.65 -7.85 -1.31
C SER A 442 11.95 -8.32 -0.67
N ARG A 443 12.94 -7.42 -0.47
CA ARG A 443 14.23 -7.72 0.16
C ARG A 443 14.25 -7.24 1.62
N MET A 444 14.67 -8.12 2.54
CA MET A 444 14.68 -7.82 3.97
C MET A 444 15.49 -6.57 4.33
N ARG A 445 16.66 -6.37 3.73
CA ARG A 445 17.51 -5.20 4.00
C ARG A 445 16.80 -3.88 3.65
N THR A 446 16.13 -3.82 2.51
CA THR A 446 15.36 -2.65 2.06
C THR A 446 14.17 -2.41 2.98
N PHE A 447 13.46 -3.47 3.36
CA PHE A 447 12.34 -3.41 4.30
C PHE A 447 12.78 -2.84 5.67
N ILE A 448 13.85 -3.36 6.27
CA ILE A 448 14.36 -2.89 7.57
C ILE A 448 14.75 -1.41 7.52
N ARG A 449 15.41 -0.96 6.43
CA ARG A 449 15.74 0.47 6.23
C ARG A 449 14.48 1.33 6.13
N GLN A 450 13.47 0.91 5.37
CA GLN A 450 12.19 1.59 5.24
C GLN A 450 11.48 1.69 6.61
N GLN A 451 11.43 0.59 7.38
CA GLN A 451 10.81 0.58 8.70
C GLN A 451 11.53 1.51 9.69
N MET A 452 12.88 1.57 9.65
CA MET A 452 13.65 2.49 10.48
C MET A 452 13.34 3.96 10.14
N ARG A 453 13.25 4.30 8.85
CA ARG A 453 12.84 5.63 8.39
C ARG A 453 11.44 5.99 8.90
N TRP A 454 10.49 5.05 8.80
CA TRP A 454 9.13 5.25 9.31
C TRP A 454 9.09 5.42 10.83
N LYS A 455 9.92 4.70 11.59
CA LYS A 455 10.01 4.85 13.06
C LYS A 455 10.53 6.22 13.46
N ARG A 456 11.57 6.72 12.79
CA ARG A 456 12.09 8.09 13.04
C ARG A 456 11.04 9.16 12.72
N SER A 457 10.38 9.05 11.58
CA SER A 457 9.29 9.95 11.20
C SER A 457 8.13 9.87 12.21
N TRP A 458 7.71 8.65 12.56
CA TRP A 458 6.64 8.43 13.54
C TRP A 458 6.94 9.10 14.87
N LEU A 459 8.13 8.90 15.40
CA LEU A 459 8.55 9.51 16.68
C LEU A 459 8.45 11.04 16.63
N ARG A 460 9.06 11.64 15.64
CA ARG A 460 9.11 13.09 15.44
C ARG A 460 7.71 13.68 15.30
N GLU A 461 6.93 13.12 14.39
CA GLU A 461 5.62 13.68 14.07
C GLU A 461 4.58 13.38 15.17
N THR A 462 4.72 12.29 15.92
CA THR A 462 3.85 12.01 17.08
C THR A 462 4.15 12.98 18.23
N LEU A 463 5.42 13.28 18.51
CA LEU A 463 5.79 14.29 19.48
C LEU A 463 5.25 15.69 19.09
N ARG A 464 5.31 16.04 17.81
CA ARG A 464 4.70 17.28 17.31
C ARG A 464 3.17 17.27 17.48
N ALA A 465 2.51 16.20 17.08
CA ALA A 465 1.06 16.08 17.22
C ALA A 465 0.61 16.12 18.69
N SER A 466 1.41 15.63 19.62
CA SER A 466 1.08 15.69 21.05
C SER A 466 0.84 17.11 21.58
N SER A 467 1.39 18.14 20.92
CA SER A 467 1.20 19.53 21.31
C SER A 467 -0.23 20.05 21.09
N PHE A 468 -1.01 19.45 20.19
CA PHE A 468 -2.37 19.89 19.87
C PHE A 468 -3.45 18.80 20.00
N MET A 469 -3.10 17.51 20.02
CA MET A 469 -4.07 16.41 20.02
C MET A 469 -5.01 16.42 21.23
N TRP A 470 -4.59 16.98 22.36
CA TRP A 470 -5.45 17.15 23.54
C TRP A 470 -6.66 18.07 23.33
N ARG A 471 -6.65 18.90 22.25
CA ARG A 471 -7.75 19.79 21.85
C ARG A 471 -8.78 19.11 20.93
N LYS A 472 -8.47 17.90 20.45
CA LYS A 472 -9.35 17.13 19.58
C LYS A 472 -10.44 16.42 20.40
N GLU A 473 -11.28 15.67 19.72
CA GLU A 473 -12.32 14.88 20.36
C GLU A 473 -11.71 14.02 21.49
N PRO A 474 -12.33 13.96 22.70
CA PRO A 474 -11.70 13.35 23.89
C PRO A 474 -11.27 11.91 23.72
N PHE A 475 -12.09 11.06 23.06
CA PHE A 475 -11.70 9.67 22.79
C PHE A 475 -10.55 9.57 21.80
N MET A 476 -10.50 10.45 20.80
CA MET A 476 -9.37 10.52 19.87
C MET A 476 -8.11 10.95 20.59
N ALA A 477 -8.18 11.98 21.44
CA ALA A 477 -7.06 12.46 22.24
C ALA A 477 -6.53 11.35 23.16
N LEU A 478 -7.39 10.70 23.94
CA LEU A 478 -7.03 9.57 24.79
C LEU A 478 -6.37 8.44 24.01
N SER A 479 -6.99 8.07 22.90
CA SER A 479 -6.48 7.04 22.00
C SER A 479 -5.10 7.37 21.43
N PHE A 480 -4.89 8.64 21.04
CA PHE A 480 -3.60 9.09 20.51
C PHE A 480 -2.49 8.95 21.57
N TYR A 481 -2.71 9.43 22.79
CA TYR A 481 -1.69 9.34 23.85
C TYR A 481 -1.41 7.91 24.28
N ILE A 482 -2.44 7.06 24.39
CA ILE A 482 -2.24 5.63 24.65
C ILE A 482 -1.46 4.99 23.48
N GLY A 483 -1.84 5.27 22.23
CA GLY A 483 -1.16 4.77 21.03
C GLY A 483 0.28 5.25 20.88
N PHE A 484 0.62 6.39 21.49
CA PHE A 484 1.99 6.88 21.61
C PHE A 484 2.78 6.15 22.71
N LEU A 485 2.20 6.03 23.91
CA LEU A 485 2.89 5.44 25.06
C LEU A 485 3.14 3.95 24.91
N LEU A 486 2.18 3.19 24.35
CA LEU A 486 2.31 1.74 24.22
C LEU A 486 3.56 1.30 23.44
N PRO A 487 3.86 1.80 22.23
CA PRO A 487 5.07 1.42 21.51
C PRO A 487 6.37 1.88 22.21
N VAL A 488 6.33 3.00 22.92
CA VAL A 488 7.50 3.54 23.66
C VAL A 488 7.83 2.65 24.86
N LEU A 489 6.83 2.21 25.60
CA LEU A 489 7.00 1.34 26.78
C LEU A 489 7.22 -0.14 26.41
N ALA A 490 6.79 -0.56 25.23
CA ALA A 490 6.86 -1.97 24.82
C ALA A 490 8.26 -2.60 24.94
N PRO A 491 9.36 -1.97 24.52
CA PRO A 491 10.70 -2.55 24.69
C PRO A 491 11.05 -2.83 26.17
N LEU A 492 10.67 -1.91 27.07
CA LEU A 492 10.91 -2.07 28.52
C LEU A 492 10.12 -3.25 29.08
N VAL A 493 8.84 -3.36 28.69
CA VAL A 493 7.96 -4.46 29.08
C VAL A 493 8.50 -5.79 28.57
N VAL A 494 8.97 -5.84 27.32
CA VAL A 494 9.57 -7.06 26.74
C VAL A 494 10.85 -7.46 27.49
N VAL A 495 11.76 -6.53 27.77
CA VAL A 495 12.99 -6.82 28.54
C VAL A 495 12.63 -7.31 29.94
N ARG A 496 11.73 -6.62 30.65
CA ARG A 496 11.31 -7.06 31.98
C ARG A 496 10.72 -8.47 31.96
N THR A 497 9.80 -8.73 31.01
CA THR A 497 9.08 -9.99 30.97
C THR A 497 9.94 -11.16 30.44
N MET A 498 10.78 -10.91 29.42
CA MET A 498 11.51 -11.98 28.74
C MET A 498 12.92 -12.22 29.30
N VAL A 499 13.46 -11.26 30.08
CA VAL A 499 14.81 -11.34 30.60
C VAL A 499 14.82 -11.24 32.13
N VAL A 500 14.28 -10.14 32.68
CA VAL A 500 14.42 -9.85 34.13
C VAL A 500 13.62 -10.86 34.97
N ILE A 501 12.32 -11.07 34.65
CA ILE A 501 11.47 -12.00 35.40
C ILE A 501 12.02 -13.45 35.38
N PRO A 502 12.45 -14.02 34.25
CA PRO A 502 13.10 -15.32 34.23
C PRO A 502 14.37 -15.41 35.09
N LEU A 503 15.19 -14.37 35.08
CA LEU A 503 16.45 -14.36 35.86
C LEU A 503 16.21 -14.18 37.37
N GLU A 504 15.23 -13.32 37.77
CA GLU A 504 14.93 -13.05 39.17
C GLU A 504 14.11 -14.14 39.83
N LEU A 505 13.11 -14.69 39.10
CA LEU A 505 12.10 -15.59 39.67
C LEU A 505 12.21 -17.04 39.14
N GLY A 506 13.09 -17.32 38.17
CA GLY A 506 13.19 -18.64 37.53
C GLY A 506 11.93 -19.01 36.72
N LEU A 507 11.05 -18.04 36.41
CA LEU A 507 9.75 -18.27 35.77
C LEU A 507 9.84 -18.03 34.25
N PHE A 508 9.48 -19.03 33.47
CA PHE A 508 9.40 -18.84 32.01
C PHE A 508 8.14 -18.04 31.63
N PRO A 509 8.22 -17.01 30.75
CA PRO A 509 7.14 -16.06 30.46
C PRO A 509 6.10 -16.61 29.47
N TYR A 510 5.65 -17.86 29.63
CA TYR A 510 4.73 -18.52 28.68
C TYR A 510 3.40 -17.79 28.53
N LYS A 511 2.90 -17.11 29.56
CA LYS A 511 1.65 -16.34 29.49
C LYS A 511 1.76 -15.09 28.64
N TYR A 512 2.89 -14.41 28.72
CA TYR A 512 3.15 -13.26 27.86
C TYR A 512 3.22 -13.68 26.39
N LEU A 513 3.90 -14.79 26.11
CA LEU A 513 3.95 -15.38 24.76
C LEU A 513 2.57 -15.83 24.28
N ALA A 514 1.76 -16.43 25.16
CA ALA A 514 0.38 -16.79 24.86
C ALA A 514 -0.47 -15.54 24.53
N GLY A 515 -0.31 -14.43 25.26
CA GLY A 515 -0.98 -13.17 24.98
C GLY A 515 -0.64 -12.59 23.60
N ILE A 516 0.63 -12.65 23.21
CA ILE A 516 1.08 -12.26 21.87
C ILE A 516 0.45 -13.18 20.82
N LEU A 517 0.40 -14.48 21.06
CA LEU A 517 -0.20 -15.44 20.12
C LEU A 517 -1.71 -15.16 19.96
N VAL A 518 -2.45 -14.91 21.05
CA VAL A 518 -3.87 -14.55 20.99
C VAL A 518 -4.09 -13.27 20.20
N THR A 519 -3.30 -12.23 20.45
CA THR A 519 -3.37 -10.96 19.72
C THR A 519 -3.10 -11.17 18.22
N SER A 520 -2.11 -11.99 17.89
CA SER A 520 -1.77 -12.31 16.51
C SER A 520 -2.86 -13.14 15.81
N MET A 521 -3.52 -14.04 16.55
CA MET A 521 -4.66 -14.79 16.04
C MET A 521 -5.87 -13.89 15.77
N LEU A 522 -6.15 -12.91 16.64
CA LEU A 522 -7.20 -11.91 16.40
C LEU A 522 -6.93 -11.09 15.14
N MET A 523 -5.71 -10.64 14.97
CA MET A 523 -5.30 -9.93 13.74
C MET A 523 -5.48 -10.81 12.50
N SER A 524 -5.05 -12.07 12.57
CA SER A 524 -5.17 -13.02 11.47
C SER A 524 -6.62 -13.41 11.19
N ALA A 525 -7.43 -13.63 12.22
CA ALA A 525 -8.85 -13.92 12.10
C ALA A 525 -9.61 -12.75 11.46
N SER A 526 -9.30 -11.50 11.83
CA SER A 526 -9.92 -10.34 11.22
C SER A 526 -9.61 -10.25 9.71
N TYR A 527 -8.37 -10.49 9.32
CA TYR A 527 -8.00 -10.56 7.91
C TYR A 527 -8.74 -11.67 7.17
N LEU A 528 -8.87 -12.84 7.81
CA LEU A 528 -9.59 -13.98 7.26
C LEU A 528 -11.07 -13.68 7.04
N LEU A 529 -11.74 -13.08 8.04
CA LEU A 529 -13.18 -12.80 8.00
C LEU A 529 -13.55 -11.71 6.99
N PHE A 530 -12.80 -10.61 6.97
CA PHE A 530 -13.14 -9.44 6.16
C PHE A 530 -12.52 -9.46 4.76
N LYS A 531 -11.26 -9.85 4.64
CA LYS A 531 -10.57 -9.92 3.34
C LYS A 531 -10.75 -11.28 2.66
N ARG A 532 -11.12 -12.33 3.42
CA ARG A 532 -11.36 -13.70 2.94
C ARG A 532 -10.20 -14.27 2.13
N SER A 533 -8.97 -14.01 2.57
CA SER A 533 -7.73 -14.39 1.87
C SER A 533 -6.92 -15.41 2.66
N ASN A 534 -6.21 -16.28 1.96
CA ASN A 534 -5.31 -17.28 2.55
C ASN A 534 -4.02 -16.69 3.14
N LEU A 535 -3.85 -15.37 3.05
CA LEU A 535 -2.69 -14.70 3.64
C LEU A 535 -2.82 -14.54 5.16
N TRP A 536 -3.94 -14.92 5.77
CA TRP A 536 -4.19 -14.77 7.21
C TRP A 536 -3.08 -15.30 8.12
N PRO A 537 -2.38 -16.44 7.84
CA PRO A 537 -1.32 -16.93 8.73
C PRO A 537 -0.14 -15.96 8.83
N TYR A 538 0.07 -15.13 7.81
CA TYR A 538 1.14 -14.13 7.80
C TYR A 538 0.90 -12.97 8.79
N GLY A 539 -0.30 -12.85 9.35
CA GLY A 539 -0.56 -11.97 10.50
C GLY A 539 0.14 -12.46 11.76
N ILE A 540 0.13 -13.78 12.02
CA ILE A 540 0.88 -14.39 13.13
C ILE A 540 2.39 -14.19 12.92
N VAL A 541 2.87 -14.51 11.71
CA VAL A 541 4.28 -14.33 11.35
C VAL A 541 4.72 -12.87 11.53
N PHE A 542 3.87 -11.91 11.15
CA PHE A 542 4.15 -10.49 11.33
C PHE A 542 4.29 -10.11 12.82
N CYS A 543 3.41 -10.59 13.68
CA CYS A 543 3.47 -10.28 15.11
C CYS A 543 4.75 -10.81 15.76
N VAL A 544 5.13 -12.04 15.44
CA VAL A 544 6.39 -12.63 15.91
C VAL A 544 7.59 -11.85 15.39
N PHE A 545 7.60 -11.52 14.10
CA PHE A 545 8.66 -10.73 13.49
C PHE A 545 8.71 -9.30 14.06
N TYR A 546 7.57 -8.68 14.34
CA TYR A 546 7.50 -7.38 14.98
C TYR A 546 8.17 -7.40 16.35
N LEU A 547 7.85 -8.38 17.18
CA LEU A 547 8.43 -8.52 18.52
C LEU A 547 9.94 -8.77 18.48
N GLY A 548 10.39 -9.67 17.59
CA GLY A 548 11.82 -10.05 17.51
C GLY A 548 12.71 -9.00 16.84
N VAL A 549 12.17 -8.22 15.92
CA VAL A 549 12.96 -7.32 15.05
C VAL A 549 12.49 -5.88 15.07
N LEU A 550 11.22 -5.62 14.71
CA LEU A 550 10.75 -4.25 14.46
C LEU A 550 10.57 -3.43 15.75
N LEU A 551 10.26 -4.07 16.85
CA LEU A 551 10.13 -3.41 18.16
C LEU A 551 11.41 -2.69 18.53
N TRP A 552 12.56 -3.34 18.35
CA TRP A 552 13.87 -2.84 18.70
C TRP A 552 14.38 -1.68 17.87
N GLN A 553 13.72 -1.41 16.76
CA GLN A 553 14.02 -0.23 15.94
C GLN A 553 13.61 1.09 16.64
N LEU A 554 12.63 1.07 17.55
CA LEU A 554 12.17 2.29 18.18
C LEU A 554 13.21 2.90 19.12
N PRO A 555 13.84 2.17 20.06
CA PRO A 555 14.98 2.68 20.84
C PRO A 555 16.11 3.23 19.96
N VAL A 556 16.45 2.52 18.87
CA VAL A 556 17.46 2.98 17.91
C VAL A 556 17.00 4.27 17.19
N ALA A 557 15.72 4.40 16.85
CA ALA A 557 15.18 5.61 16.24
C ALA A 557 15.25 6.82 17.18
N VAL A 558 15.00 6.62 18.49
CA VAL A 558 15.17 7.65 19.52
C VAL A 558 16.62 8.11 19.60
N LEU A 559 17.58 7.17 19.61
CA LEU A 559 19.01 7.46 19.68
C LEU A 559 19.63 7.95 18.36
N THR A 560 18.85 8.01 17.28
CA THR A 560 19.33 8.40 15.93
C THR A 560 18.32 9.30 15.22
N PHE A 561 17.52 10.06 15.96
CA PHE A 561 16.42 10.88 15.39
C PHE A 561 16.89 11.95 14.41
N TRP A 562 18.14 12.43 14.55
CA TRP A 562 18.74 13.44 13.69
C TRP A 562 19.11 12.94 12.29
N LYS A 563 19.18 11.61 12.05
CA LYS A 563 19.49 11.06 10.73
C LYS A 563 18.32 11.23 9.78
N SER A 564 18.51 12.02 8.73
CA SER A 564 17.48 12.42 7.77
C SER A 564 17.72 11.93 6.33
N GLU A 565 18.60 10.94 6.12
CA GLU A 565 18.94 10.41 4.79
C GLU A 565 17.85 9.48 4.23
N TRP A 566 17.45 9.69 2.97
CA TRP A 566 16.45 8.87 2.28
C TRP A 566 16.95 7.45 1.96
N GLY A 567 18.19 7.28 1.55
CA GLY A 567 18.99 6.04 1.50
C GLY A 567 18.42 4.79 0.81
N THR A 568 17.26 4.83 0.15
CA THR A 568 16.61 3.65 -0.42
C THR A 568 16.63 3.59 -1.95
N ARG A 569 16.85 4.72 -2.63
CA ARG A 569 16.77 4.82 -4.10
C ARG A 569 17.97 5.56 -4.75
N ASN A 570 18.97 5.95 -3.99
CA ASN A 570 20.14 6.63 -4.56
C ASN A 570 21.01 5.65 -5.34
N THR A 571 21.31 5.97 -6.59
CA THR A 571 22.36 5.31 -7.38
C THR A 571 23.74 5.83 -6.94
N SER A 572 24.80 5.16 -7.37
CA SER A 572 26.17 5.66 -7.13
C SER A 572 26.43 7.04 -7.78
N ALA A 573 25.76 7.33 -8.89
CA ALA A 573 25.80 8.63 -9.55
C ALA A 573 25.11 9.73 -8.72
N ASP A 574 23.97 9.42 -8.08
CA ASP A 574 23.26 10.36 -7.20
C ASP A 574 24.09 10.71 -5.96
N VAL A 575 24.77 9.72 -5.39
CA VAL A 575 25.66 9.93 -4.24
C VAL A 575 26.81 10.87 -4.64
N ALA A 576 27.45 10.63 -5.79
CA ALA A 576 28.52 11.48 -6.29
C ALA A 576 28.04 12.91 -6.61
N ALA A 577 26.85 13.06 -7.20
CA ALA A 577 26.25 14.37 -7.48
C ALA A 577 25.92 15.13 -6.18
N GLN A 578 25.37 14.46 -5.17
CA GLN A 578 25.10 15.06 -3.86
C GLN A 578 26.37 15.46 -3.11
N GLU A 579 27.43 14.66 -3.19
CA GLU A 579 28.74 14.99 -2.59
C GLU A 579 29.35 16.21 -3.27
N LYS A 580 29.26 16.29 -4.61
CA LYS A 580 29.73 17.45 -5.38
C LYS A 580 28.99 18.73 -4.98
N LEU A 581 27.65 18.69 -4.89
CA LEU A 581 26.83 19.81 -4.46
C LEU A 581 27.14 20.23 -3.01
N ARG A 582 27.33 19.28 -2.08
CA ARG A 582 27.75 19.58 -0.71
C ARG A 582 29.12 20.24 -0.65
N TYR A 583 30.04 19.82 -1.54
CA TYR A 583 31.38 20.43 -1.65
C TYR A 583 31.28 21.86 -2.19
N GLU A 584 30.48 22.09 -3.22
CA GLU A 584 30.23 23.43 -3.80
C GLU A 584 29.54 24.35 -2.78
N GLN A 585 28.55 23.87 -2.04
CA GLN A 585 27.91 24.65 -0.96
C GLN A 585 28.87 24.99 0.19
N LYS A 586 29.79 24.09 0.56
CA LYS A 586 30.82 24.38 1.57
C LYS A 586 31.82 25.44 1.07
N MET A 587 32.16 25.42 -0.19
CA MET A 587 33.04 26.43 -0.82
C MET A 587 32.36 27.81 -0.87
N PHE A 588 31.03 27.89 -1.05
CA PHE A 588 30.27 29.14 -1.04
C PHE A 588 30.07 29.74 0.37
N VAL A 589 30.17 28.93 1.41
CA VAL A 589 29.97 29.34 2.82
C VAL A 589 31.28 29.67 3.52
N MET A 590 32.42 29.39 2.94
CA MET A 590 33.70 29.90 3.46
C MET A 590 33.84 31.38 3.09
N PRO A 591 33.87 32.32 4.08
CA PRO A 591 34.29 33.70 3.80
C PRO A 591 35.69 33.62 3.21
N SER A 592 35.89 34.28 2.10
CA SER A 592 37.24 34.41 1.57
C SER A 592 38.12 35.04 2.67
N GLU A 593 39.16 34.33 3.08
CA GLU A 593 40.16 34.84 4.04
C GLU A 593 40.77 36.18 3.58
N SER A 594 40.59 36.58 2.32
CA SER A 594 40.96 37.88 1.76
C SER A 594 40.07 39.05 2.28
N ALA A 595 38.88 38.81 2.81
CA ALA A 595 37.99 39.85 3.33
C ALA A 595 38.29 40.19 4.81
N VAL A 596 38.94 39.27 5.53
CA VAL A 596 39.35 39.53 6.96
C VAL A 596 40.69 40.26 7.01
N ALA A 597 41.55 40.11 6.01
CA ALA A 597 42.81 40.82 5.94
C ALA A 597 42.70 42.30 5.48
N ALA A 598 41.60 42.65 4.79
CA ALA A 598 41.36 44.03 4.33
C ALA A 598 40.67 44.93 5.39
N GLY A 599 40.10 44.35 6.46
CA GLY A 599 39.45 45.10 7.55
C GLY A 599 40.35 45.48 8.74
N ALA A 600 41.57 44.94 8.79
CA ALA A 600 42.50 45.14 9.92
C ALA A 600 43.57 46.20 9.67
N GLY A 601 43.52 46.91 8.51
CA GLY A 601 44.58 47.82 8.06
C GLY A 601 44.26 49.31 8.05
N GLN A 602 43.15 49.78 8.67
CA GLN A 602 42.85 51.24 8.76
C GLN A 602 42.29 51.64 10.13
N SER A 603 43.16 51.66 11.14
CA SER A 603 42.94 52.49 12.32
C SER A 603 44.30 52.76 12.97
N GLY A 604 44.98 53.74 12.52
CA GLY A 604 46.19 54.27 13.12
C GLY A 604 46.71 55.44 12.34
N ASP A 605 46.30 56.64 12.66
CA ASP A 605 47.07 57.86 12.69
C ASP A 605 46.23 59.10 12.38
N HIS A 606 45.96 59.87 13.38
CA HIS A 606 45.82 61.33 13.40
C HIS A 606 45.57 61.71 14.86
N GLY A 607 46.51 62.16 15.63
CA GLY A 607 47.34 63.32 15.41
C GLY A 607 46.80 64.43 16.27
N LYS A 608 47.43 64.63 17.48
CA LYS A 608 47.21 65.73 18.39
C LYS A 608 47.41 67.08 17.71
N HIS A 609 46.57 68.06 18.07
CA HIS A 609 46.76 69.49 18.30
C HIS A 609 45.36 70.09 18.38
N GLY A 610 44.93 70.84 19.36
CA GLY A 610 45.56 71.76 20.26
C GLY A 610 44.57 72.89 20.46
N GLU A 611 44.42 73.29 21.72
CA GLU A 611 44.00 74.66 22.15
C GLU A 611 42.56 75.15 21.91
N GLY A 612 41.91 75.49 23.04
CA GLY A 612 40.78 76.38 23.14
C GLY A 612 39.84 76.03 24.30
#